data_fa6690c5b7db5e205063d0e36f1dc2fb
#
_entry.id   fa6690c5b7db5e205063d0e36f1dc2fb
#
_cell.length_a   1.000
_cell.length_b   1.000
_cell.length_c   1.000
_cell.angle_alpha   90.00
_cell.angle_beta   90.00
_cell.angle_gamma   90.00
#
_symmetry.space_group_name_H-M   'P 1'
#
loop_
_entity.id
_entity.type
_entity.pdbx_description
1 polymer ?
#
loop_
_entity_poly.entity_id
_entity_poly.type
_entity_poly.pdbx_seq_one_letter_code
_entity_poly.pdbx_strand_id
1 'polypeptide(L)'
;MRHYNEIQDVSLTDDDFLRLLNEIGEHDALIVNVVDIFDFNGSIIPGLHRFVGKNPVLMIGNKVDVLPKSLKRGKLTQWMRERAHELGLRPIDILLTSAKKAHEMDEVLEKIEAYREDRDVYVVGVTNVGKSTLINQIIAKVANVKDVITTSRFPGTTLDKIEIPLDDGHFLIDTPGIIHRHQMAHYLGKKDLKLTAPQKEIKPKVYQLNEGQTLFLGGLARFDYVSGEKGSFVAYVSNDLNIHRTKMQGDRKSVV
;
A
#
# COMPACT_ATOMS: atom_id res chain seq x y z
N MET A 1 10.84 -23.55 10.71
CA MET A 1 10.26 -22.30 10.14
C MET A 1 11.42 -21.40 9.76
N ARG A 2 11.73 -21.28 8.49
CA ARG A 2 12.73 -20.32 8.01
C ARG A 2 12.03 -18.97 7.86
N HIS A 3 12.52 -17.97 8.56
CA HIS A 3 12.07 -16.59 8.44
C HIS A 3 12.42 -16.08 7.04
N TYR A 4 11.42 -15.82 6.22
CA TYR A 4 11.51 -15.15 4.92
C TYR A 4 11.75 -13.63 5.09
N ASN A 5 12.71 -13.23 5.94
CA ASN A 5 12.90 -11.81 6.29
C ASN A 5 14.25 -11.23 5.86
N GLU A 6 14.94 -11.85 4.90
CA GLU A 6 16.14 -11.26 4.28
C GLU A 6 16.12 -11.45 2.77
N ILE A 7 15.08 -10.92 2.11
CA ILE A 7 15.24 -10.53 0.72
C ILE A 7 15.95 -9.18 0.79
N GLN A 8 17.22 -9.17 0.37
CA GLN A 8 17.96 -7.93 0.14
C GLN A 8 17.10 -7.02 -0.72
N ASP A 9 16.96 -5.75 -0.32
CA ASP A 9 16.40 -4.69 -1.15
C ASP A 9 17.27 -4.57 -2.40
N VAL A 10 17.01 -5.40 -3.40
CA VAL A 10 17.52 -5.19 -4.75
C VAL A 10 16.77 -3.95 -5.23
N SER A 11 17.48 -2.84 -5.33
CA SER A 11 16.94 -1.61 -5.89
C SER A 11 16.53 -1.91 -7.32
N LEU A 12 15.22 -2.11 -7.54
CA LEU A 12 14.62 -2.21 -8.85
C LEU A 12 15.00 -0.96 -9.64
N THR A 13 15.60 -1.16 -10.79
CA THR A 13 15.72 -0.07 -11.75
C THR A 13 14.33 0.22 -12.32
N ASP A 14 14.06 1.46 -12.70
CA ASP A 14 12.79 1.83 -13.35
C ASP A 14 12.55 0.95 -14.60
N ASP A 15 13.62 0.52 -15.29
CA ASP A 15 13.55 -0.34 -16.48
C ASP A 15 13.13 -1.77 -16.17
N ASP A 16 13.64 -2.37 -15.10
CA ASP A 16 13.25 -3.73 -14.68
C ASP A 16 11.78 -3.77 -14.28
N PHE A 17 11.31 -2.71 -13.65
CA PHE A 17 9.91 -2.55 -13.30
C PHE A 17 9.00 -2.44 -14.52
N LEU A 18 9.36 -1.61 -15.49
CA LEU A 18 8.60 -1.46 -16.74
C LEU A 18 8.55 -2.78 -17.53
N ARG A 19 9.64 -3.53 -17.56
CA ARG A 19 9.67 -4.88 -18.19
C ARG A 19 8.73 -5.83 -17.50
N LEU A 20 8.75 -5.87 -16.15
CA LEU A 20 7.85 -6.70 -15.36
C LEU A 20 6.37 -6.39 -15.67
N LEU A 21 6.00 -5.11 -15.66
CA LEU A 21 4.62 -4.71 -15.95
C LEU A 21 4.21 -5.04 -17.39
N ASN A 22 5.10 -4.84 -18.36
CA ASN A 22 4.84 -5.18 -19.75
C ASN A 22 4.65 -6.70 -19.90
N GLU A 23 5.48 -7.51 -19.26
CA GLU A 23 5.33 -8.97 -19.26
C GLU A 23 3.98 -9.39 -18.69
N ILE A 24 3.58 -8.83 -17.55
CA ILE A 24 2.25 -9.09 -16.96
C ILE A 24 1.13 -8.75 -17.93
N GLY A 25 1.27 -7.65 -18.69
CA GLY A 25 0.27 -7.22 -19.68
C GLY A 25 0.12 -8.15 -20.90
N GLU A 26 1.13 -9.00 -21.17
CA GLU A 26 1.10 -9.98 -22.25
C GLU A 26 0.37 -11.27 -21.88
N HIS A 27 0.14 -11.51 -20.57
CA HIS A 27 -0.60 -12.67 -20.08
C HIS A 27 -2.09 -12.36 -19.92
N ASP A 28 -2.95 -13.38 -20.10
CA ASP A 28 -4.35 -13.30 -19.68
C ASP A 28 -4.41 -13.66 -18.18
N ALA A 29 -4.60 -12.66 -17.35
CA ALA A 29 -4.48 -12.80 -15.90
C ALA A 29 -5.43 -11.86 -15.14
N LEU A 30 -5.71 -12.19 -13.89
CA LEU A 30 -6.27 -11.23 -12.94
C LEU A 30 -5.13 -10.46 -12.28
N ILE A 31 -5.22 -9.15 -12.29
CA ILE A 31 -4.26 -8.28 -11.59
C ILE A 31 -4.83 -7.87 -10.24
N VAL A 32 -4.18 -8.27 -9.17
CA VAL A 32 -4.51 -7.86 -7.80
C VAL A 32 -3.59 -6.71 -7.40
N ASN A 33 -4.10 -5.49 -7.45
CA ASN A 33 -3.34 -4.29 -7.09
C ASN A 33 -3.54 -3.94 -5.62
N VAL A 34 -2.50 -4.13 -4.80
CA VAL A 34 -2.52 -3.84 -3.36
C VAL A 34 -2.01 -2.43 -3.11
N VAL A 35 -2.82 -1.62 -2.44
CA VAL A 35 -2.50 -0.24 -2.05
C VAL A 35 -2.60 -0.06 -0.53
N ASP A 36 -1.80 0.84 0.02
CA ASP A 36 -1.91 1.26 1.42
C ASP A 36 -3.00 2.33 1.53
N ILE A 37 -4.08 2.02 2.25
CA ILE A 37 -5.21 2.95 2.35
C ILE A 37 -4.86 4.26 3.08
N PHE A 38 -3.88 4.23 3.98
CA PHE A 38 -3.41 5.42 4.67
C PHE A 38 -2.53 6.30 3.77
N ASP A 39 -1.72 5.68 2.91
CA ASP A 39 -0.87 6.35 1.91
C ASP A 39 -1.32 5.97 0.48
N PHE A 40 -2.59 6.19 0.18
CA PHE A 40 -3.17 5.80 -1.10
C PHE A 40 -2.41 6.42 -2.29
N ASN A 41 -2.16 7.74 -2.24
CA ASN A 41 -1.48 8.44 -3.33
C ASN A 41 -0.02 8.00 -3.52
N GLY A 42 0.69 7.70 -2.43
CA GLY A 42 2.06 7.19 -2.48
C GLY A 42 2.16 5.72 -2.85
N SER A 43 1.06 4.97 -2.74
CA SER A 43 1.06 3.53 -3.00
C SER A 43 0.41 3.14 -4.33
N ILE A 44 -0.18 4.08 -5.06
CA ILE A 44 -0.73 3.81 -6.38
C ILE A 44 0.39 3.75 -7.42
N ILE A 45 0.30 2.78 -8.34
CA ILE A 45 1.29 2.60 -9.41
C ILE A 45 0.92 3.53 -10.57
N PRO A 46 1.73 4.57 -10.89
CA PRO A 46 1.42 5.47 -11.98
C PRO A 46 1.35 4.74 -13.32
N GLY A 47 0.30 5.00 -14.07
CA GLY A 47 0.14 4.43 -15.40
C GLY A 47 -0.14 2.91 -15.43
N LEU A 48 -0.45 2.27 -14.30
CA LEU A 48 -0.76 0.83 -14.24
C LEU A 48 -1.73 0.40 -15.34
N HIS A 49 -2.76 1.19 -15.63
CA HIS A 49 -3.75 0.93 -16.67
C HIS A 49 -3.15 0.74 -18.08
N ARG A 50 -1.98 1.30 -18.35
CA ARG A 50 -1.30 1.16 -19.65
C ARG A 50 -0.55 -0.16 -19.77
N PHE A 51 -0.07 -0.68 -18.65
CA PHE A 51 0.75 -1.88 -18.60
C PHE A 51 -0.09 -3.16 -18.48
N VAL A 52 -1.18 -3.10 -17.72
CA VAL A 52 -2.03 -4.29 -17.52
C VAL A 52 -2.88 -4.65 -18.75
N GLY A 53 -2.89 -3.81 -19.80
CA GLY A 53 -3.60 -4.09 -21.02
C GLY A 53 -5.11 -4.24 -20.80
N LYS A 54 -5.67 -5.37 -21.22
CA LYS A 54 -7.10 -5.72 -21.05
C LYS A 54 -7.39 -6.50 -19.78
N ASN A 55 -6.37 -6.82 -19.00
CA ASN A 55 -6.51 -7.65 -17.81
C ASN A 55 -7.40 -6.97 -16.76
N PRO A 56 -8.33 -7.70 -16.15
CA PRO A 56 -9.14 -7.17 -15.06
C PRO A 56 -8.26 -6.83 -13.85
N VAL A 57 -8.57 -5.72 -13.19
CA VAL A 57 -7.85 -5.27 -12.00
C VAL A 57 -8.77 -5.31 -10.79
N LEU A 58 -8.44 -6.14 -9.81
CA LEU A 58 -9.02 -6.11 -8.47
C LEU A 58 -8.14 -5.24 -7.58
N MET A 59 -8.69 -4.16 -7.02
CA MET A 59 -7.93 -3.27 -6.13
C MET A 59 -8.17 -3.65 -4.67
N ILE A 60 -7.10 -3.80 -3.90
CA ILE A 60 -7.15 -4.10 -2.47
C ILE A 60 -6.59 -2.93 -1.67
N GLY A 61 -7.45 -2.21 -0.95
CA GLY A 61 -7.06 -1.21 0.05
C GLY A 61 -6.70 -1.91 1.36
N ASN A 62 -5.42 -2.12 1.58
CA ASN A 62 -4.90 -2.79 2.76
C ASN A 62 -4.69 -1.81 3.93
N LYS A 63 -4.52 -2.35 5.12
CA LYS A 63 -4.28 -1.63 6.38
C LYS A 63 -5.48 -0.80 6.86
N VAL A 64 -6.71 -1.22 6.55
CA VAL A 64 -7.92 -0.53 6.99
C VAL A 64 -8.03 -0.44 8.53
N ASP A 65 -7.32 -1.30 9.24
CA ASP A 65 -7.23 -1.32 10.71
C ASP A 65 -6.54 -0.10 11.32
N VAL A 66 -5.78 0.65 10.52
CA VAL A 66 -5.14 1.90 10.99
C VAL A 66 -6.06 3.12 10.86
N LEU A 67 -7.14 3.03 10.11
CA LEU A 67 -8.09 4.12 9.95
C LEU A 67 -9.04 4.23 11.14
N PRO A 68 -9.56 5.43 11.45
CA PRO A 68 -10.57 5.59 12.49
C PRO A 68 -11.81 4.74 12.23
N LYS A 69 -12.30 4.03 13.24
CA LYS A 69 -13.50 3.16 13.13
C LYS A 69 -14.77 3.90 12.74
N SER A 70 -14.80 5.22 12.91
CA SER A 70 -15.91 6.08 12.48
C SER A 70 -16.05 6.20 10.96
N LEU A 71 -15.00 5.83 10.19
CA LEU A 71 -15.04 5.86 8.74
C LEU A 71 -15.96 4.76 8.19
N LYS A 72 -16.89 5.15 7.32
CA LYS A 72 -17.80 4.23 6.65
C LYS A 72 -17.08 3.55 5.49
N ARG A 73 -16.92 2.23 5.54
CA ARG A 73 -16.24 1.42 4.49
C ARG A 73 -16.77 1.72 3.08
N GLY A 74 -18.10 1.80 2.91
CA GLY A 74 -18.69 2.08 1.59
C GLY A 74 -18.30 3.46 1.01
N LYS A 75 -18.19 4.51 1.86
CA LYS A 75 -17.69 5.81 1.41
C LYS A 75 -16.21 5.75 1.03
N LEU A 76 -15.42 4.98 1.76
CA LEU A 76 -14.01 4.81 1.48
C LEU A 76 -13.79 4.06 0.16
N THR A 77 -14.54 2.96 -0.08
CA THR A 77 -14.52 2.24 -1.35
C THR A 77 -14.91 3.12 -2.53
N GLN A 78 -15.96 3.94 -2.36
CA GLN A 78 -16.38 4.88 -3.40
C GLN A 78 -15.29 5.93 -3.69
N TRP A 79 -14.69 6.50 -2.66
CA TRP A 79 -13.59 7.45 -2.80
C TRP A 79 -12.38 6.81 -3.52
N MET A 80 -12.00 5.58 -3.17
CA MET A 80 -10.93 4.85 -3.85
C MET A 80 -11.24 4.65 -5.34
N ARG A 81 -12.50 4.33 -5.66
CA ARG A 81 -12.95 4.16 -7.06
C ARG A 81 -12.81 5.45 -7.85
N GLU A 82 -13.24 6.56 -7.29
CA GLU A 82 -13.14 7.89 -7.90
C GLU A 82 -11.68 8.26 -8.16
N ARG A 83 -10.81 8.08 -7.14
CA ARG A 83 -9.36 8.35 -7.27
C ARG A 83 -8.69 7.44 -8.31
N ALA A 84 -9.03 6.16 -8.34
CA ALA A 84 -8.51 5.24 -9.36
C ALA A 84 -8.93 5.67 -10.77
N HIS A 85 -10.19 6.09 -10.96
CA HIS A 85 -10.70 6.58 -12.25
C HIS A 85 -9.98 7.85 -12.71
N GLU A 86 -9.72 8.80 -11.82
CA GLU A 86 -8.94 10.02 -12.12
C GLU A 86 -7.53 9.68 -12.64
N LEU A 87 -6.96 8.57 -12.20
CA LEU A 87 -5.65 8.06 -12.62
C LEU A 87 -5.75 7.11 -13.83
N GLY A 88 -6.93 6.99 -14.43
CA GLY A 88 -7.17 6.16 -15.62
C GLY A 88 -7.37 4.67 -15.34
N LEU A 89 -7.30 4.22 -14.08
CA LEU A 89 -7.51 2.84 -13.70
C LEU A 89 -8.99 2.57 -13.41
N ARG A 90 -9.53 1.48 -13.98
CA ARG A 90 -10.93 1.08 -13.78
C ARG A 90 -10.98 -0.30 -13.13
N PRO A 91 -10.82 -0.40 -11.80
CA PRO A 91 -10.89 -1.68 -11.13
C PRO A 91 -12.28 -2.31 -11.27
N ILE A 92 -12.32 -3.62 -11.50
CA ILE A 92 -13.57 -4.39 -11.56
C ILE A 92 -14.27 -4.43 -10.20
N ASP A 93 -13.46 -4.50 -9.12
CA ASP A 93 -13.95 -4.37 -7.75
C ASP A 93 -12.87 -3.76 -6.84
N ILE A 94 -13.29 -3.31 -5.66
CA ILE A 94 -12.41 -2.74 -4.64
C ILE A 94 -12.74 -3.37 -3.30
N LEU A 95 -11.75 -4.01 -2.68
CA LEU A 95 -11.83 -4.58 -1.34
C LEU A 95 -11.07 -3.73 -0.33
N LEU A 96 -11.61 -3.67 0.88
CA LEU A 96 -10.93 -3.08 2.04
C LEU A 96 -10.57 -4.19 3.02
N THR A 97 -9.29 -4.33 3.33
CA THR A 97 -8.81 -5.40 4.21
C THR A 97 -7.70 -4.93 5.14
N SER A 98 -7.45 -5.75 6.15
CA SER A 98 -6.23 -5.71 6.96
C SER A 98 -5.53 -7.05 6.87
N ALA A 99 -4.40 -7.10 6.18
CA ALA A 99 -3.60 -8.32 6.07
C ALA A 99 -3.11 -8.85 7.44
N LYS A 100 -3.20 -8.06 8.50
CA LYS A 100 -2.92 -8.52 9.88
C LYS A 100 -4.03 -9.40 10.46
N LYS A 101 -5.24 -9.36 9.86
CA LYS A 101 -6.42 -10.08 10.36
C LYS A 101 -6.72 -11.26 9.46
N ALA A 102 -6.34 -12.45 9.90
CA ALA A 102 -6.49 -13.67 9.11
C ALA A 102 -7.94 -13.94 8.64
N HIS A 103 -8.95 -13.56 9.41
CA HIS A 103 -10.36 -13.75 9.04
C HIS A 103 -10.83 -12.87 7.87
N GLU A 104 -10.18 -11.72 7.63
CA GLU A 104 -10.51 -10.87 6.47
C GLU A 104 -9.96 -11.46 5.15
N MET A 105 -9.08 -12.47 5.24
CA MET A 105 -8.51 -13.11 4.05
C MET A 105 -9.46 -14.06 3.34
N ASP A 106 -10.51 -14.54 4.00
CA ASP A 106 -11.52 -15.41 3.37
C ASP A 106 -12.26 -14.64 2.27
N GLU A 107 -12.70 -13.41 2.57
CA GLU A 107 -13.33 -12.52 1.59
C GLU A 107 -12.38 -12.19 0.42
N VAL A 108 -11.10 -11.96 0.72
CA VAL A 108 -10.09 -11.68 -0.32
C VAL A 108 -9.92 -12.87 -1.26
N LEU A 109 -9.78 -14.08 -0.71
CA LEU A 109 -9.63 -15.30 -1.51
C LEU A 109 -10.89 -15.60 -2.32
N GLU A 110 -12.08 -15.49 -1.73
CA GLU A 110 -13.35 -15.68 -2.41
C GLU A 110 -13.49 -14.73 -3.62
N LYS A 111 -13.11 -13.46 -3.45
CA LYS A 111 -13.16 -12.47 -4.53
C LYS A 111 -12.09 -12.72 -5.61
N ILE A 112 -10.89 -13.09 -5.22
CA ILE A 112 -9.85 -13.49 -6.18
C ILE A 112 -10.35 -14.66 -7.01
N GLU A 113 -10.88 -15.71 -6.36
CA GLU A 113 -11.41 -16.90 -7.03
C GLU A 113 -12.57 -16.56 -7.99
N ALA A 114 -13.49 -15.70 -7.55
CA ALA A 114 -14.63 -15.30 -8.38
C ALA A 114 -14.23 -14.48 -9.62
N TYR A 115 -13.17 -13.68 -9.54
CA TYR A 115 -12.78 -12.79 -10.64
C TYR A 115 -11.65 -13.33 -11.52
N ARG A 116 -10.85 -14.29 -11.03
CA ARG A 116 -9.77 -14.86 -11.84
C ARG A 116 -10.30 -15.80 -12.95
N GLU A 117 -11.45 -16.41 -12.73
CA GLU A 117 -11.94 -17.49 -13.61
C GLU A 117 -10.84 -18.55 -13.81
N ASP A 118 -10.52 -18.94 -15.05
CA ASP A 118 -9.45 -19.89 -15.38
C ASP A 118 -8.15 -19.14 -15.76
N ARG A 119 -7.67 -18.22 -14.88
CA ARG A 119 -6.50 -17.36 -15.13
C ARG A 119 -5.52 -17.37 -13.97
N ASP A 120 -4.26 -17.10 -14.29
CA ASP A 120 -3.26 -16.78 -13.28
C ASP A 120 -3.58 -15.44 -12.59
N VAL A 121 -3.06 -15.27 -11.39
CA VAL A 121 -3.26 -14.07 -10.57
C VAL A 121 -1.92 -13.41 -10.29
N TYR A 122 -1.71 -12.19 -10.76
CA TYR A 122 -0.52 -11.41 -10.43
C TYR A 122 -0.83 -10.41 -9.31
N VAL A 123 -0.09 -10.50 -8.21
CA VAL A 123 -0.22 -9.56 -7.09
C VAL A 123 0.85 -8.49 -7.21
N VAL A 124 0.41 -7.26 -7.50
CA VAL A 124 1.28 -6.10 -7.71
C VAL A 124 1.06 -5.04 -6.63
N GLY A 125 2.09 -4.29 -6.33
CA GLY A 125 2.01 -3.20 -5.36
C GLY A 125 3.38 -2.60 -5.08
N VAL A 126 3.40 -1.36 -4.60
CA VAL A 126 4.65 -0.71 -4.18
C VAL A 126 5.14 -1.28 -2.85
N THR A 127 6.37 -0.95 -2.47
CA THR A 127 6.92 -1.38 -1.18
C THR A 127 6.08 -0.86 0.00
N ASN A 128 6.08 -1.60 1.10
CA ASN A 128 5.41 -1.24 2.37
C ASN A 128 3.87 -1.17 2.35
N VAL A 129 3.19 -1.52 1.27
CA VAL A 129 1.71 -1.62 1.26
C VAL A 129 1.17 -2.82 2.05
N GLY A 130 2.06 -3.72 2.47
CA GLY A 130 1.71 -4.94 3.19
C GLY A 130 1.43 -6.13 2.27
N LYS A 131 1.91 -6.09 1.02
CA LYS A 131 1.76 -7.17 0.03
C LYS A 131 2.30 -8.50 0.55
N SER A 132 3.54 -8.53 1.07
CA SER A 132 4.14 -9.76 1.63
C SER A 132 3.36 -10.30 2.84
N THR A 133 2.77 -9.43 3.66
CA THR A 133 1.90 -9.86 4.76
C THR A 133 0.62 -10.52 4.22
N LEU A 134 0.02 -9.92 3.19
CA LEU A 134 -1.16 -10.46 2.50
C LEU A 134 -0.86 -11.84 1.92
N ILE A 135 0.23 -11.96 1.17
CA ILE A 135 0.68 -13.22 0.56
C ILE A 135 0.95 -14.29 1.62
N ASN A 136 1.66 -13.97 2.71
CA ASN A 136 1.92 -14.91 3.79
C ASN A 136 0.63 -15.41 4.45
N GLN A 137 -0.39 -14.58 4.59
CA GLN A 137 -1.70 -15.00 5.10
C GLN A 137 -2.43 -15.91 4.11
N ILE A 138 -2.36 -15.62 2.82
CA ILE A 138 -2.90 -16.48 1.76
C ILE A 138 -2.20 -17.84 1.81
N ILE A 139 -0.87 -17.86 1.81
CA ILE A 139 -0.07 -19.09 1.93
C ILE A 139 -0.47 -19.89 3.17
N ALA A 140 -0.61 -19.25 4.33
CA ALA A 140 -0.97 -19.93 5.57
C ALA A 140 -2.37 -20.58 5.49
N LYS A 141 -3.28 -20.05 4.70
CA LYS A 141 -4.62 -20.62 4.49
C LYS A 141 -4.61 -21.75 3.45
N VAL A 142 -3.84 -21.61 2.39
CA VAL A 142 -3.73 -22.60 1.30
C VAL A 142 -2.74 -23.71 1.65
N ALA A 143 -1.73 -23.48 2.50
CA ALA A 143 -0.65 -24.42 2.84
C ALA A 143 -1.07 -25.68 3.60
N ASN A 144 -2.35 -25.91 3.86
CA ASN A 144 -2.86 -27.25 4.17
C ASN A 144 -2.90 -28.18 2.93
N VAL A 145 -2.64 -27.65 1.73
CA VAL A 145 -2.51 -28.35 0.46
C VAL A 145 -1.03 -28.60 0.19
N LYS A 146 -0.68 -29.82 -0.11
CA LYS A 146 0.71 -30.36 -0.23
C LYS A 146 1.51 -29.85 -1.43
N ASP A 147 1.23 -28.67 -1.96
CA ASP A 147 1.83 -28.20 -3.19
C ASP A 147 3.05 -27.30 -2.95
N VAL A 148 4.05 -27.47 -3.80
CA VAL A 148 5.37 -26.85 -3.66
C VAL A 148 5.29 -25.40 -4.11
N ILE A 149 5.45 -24.46 -3.16
CA ILE A 149 5.68 -23.06 -3.49
C ILE A 149 7.05 -22.95 -4.17
N THR A 150 7.09 -22.47 -5.38
CA THR A 150 8.30 -22.30 -6.16
C THR A 150 8.73 -20.84 -6.22
N THR A 151 10.05 -20.64 -6.27
CA THR A 151 10.65 -19.34 -6.55
C THR A 151 11.33 -19.42 -7.91
N SER A 152 11.00 -18.51 -8.79
CA SER A 152 11.62 -18.39 -10.12
C SER A 152 11.90 -16.90 -10.43
N ARG A 153 12.50 -16.62 -11.59
CA ARG A 153 12.75 -15.25 -12.03
C ARG A 153 11.81 -14.87 -13.16
N PHE A 154 11.45 -13.60 -13.22
CA PHE A 154 10.77 -13.07 -14.39
C PHE A 154 11.73 -13.09 -15.58
N PRO A 155 11.30 -13.55 -16.77
CA PRO A 155 12.12 -13.62 -17.96
C PRO A 155 12.81 -12.28 -18.28
N GLY A 156 14.13 -12.33 -18.54
CA GLY A 156 14.91 -11.15 -18.90
C GLY A 156 15.13 -10.12 -17.80
N THR A 157 14.79 -10.45 -16.55
CA THR A 157 14.97 -9.57 -15.38
C THR A 157 15.83 -10.24 -14.31
N THR A 158 16.26 -9.46 -13.31
CA THR A 158 16.89 -9.96 -12.08
C THR A 158 15.89 -10.23 -10.96
N LEU A 159 14.58 -10.07 -11.25
CA LEU A 159 13.49 -10.09 -10.28
C LEU A 159 13.03 -11.51 -10.01
N ASP A 160 12.94 -11.85 -8.73
CA ASP A 160 12.36 -13.11 -8.29
C ASP A 160 10.83 -13.01 -8.18
N LYS A 161 10.14 -14.07 -8.57
CA LYS A 161 8.70 -14.25 -8.36
C LYS A 161 8.45 -15.47 -7.47
N ILE A 162 7.41 -15.40 -6.68
CA ILE A 162 6.92 -16.51 -5.87
C ILE A 162 5.64 -17.01 -6.52
N GLU A 163 5.63 -18.28 -6.92
CA GLU A 163 4.47 -18.94 -7.53
C GLU A 163 3.80 -19.84 -6.50
N ILE A 164 2.53 -19.57 -6.23
CA ILE A 164 1.69 -20.33 -5.30
C ILE A 164 0.67 -21.07 -6.16
N PRO A 165 0.71 -22.40 -6.24
CA PRO A 165 -0.22 -23.15 -7.06
C PRO A 165 -1.64 -23.03 -6.53
N LEU A 166 -2.60 -22.91 -7.44
CA LEU A 166 -4.03 -22.95 -7.20
C LEU A 166 -4.59 -24.33 -7.57
N ASP A 167 -5.79 -24.67 -7.11
CA ASP A 167 -6.33 -26.04 -7.22
C ASP A 167 -6.60 -26.48 -8.66
N ASP A 168 -6.66 -25.56 -9.61
CA ASP A 168 -6.97 -25.80 -11.03
C ASP A 168 -5.75 -25.79 -11.97
N GLY A 169 -4.54 -25.74 -11.41
CA GLY A 169 -3.28 -25.73 -12.18
C GLY A 169 -2.80 -24.33 -12.58
N HIS A 170 -3.51 -23.28 -12.19
CA HIS A 170 -3.07 -21.89 -12.29
C HIS A 170 -2.25 -21.46 -11.07
N PHE A 171 -1.67 -20.27 -11.12
CA PHE A 171 -0.80 -19.76 -10.07
C PHE A 171 -1.26 -18.39 -9.57
N LEU A 172 -1.09 -18.18 -8.25
CA LEU A 172 -1.01 -16.85 -7.69
C LEU A 172 0.46 -16.46 -7.61
N ILE A 173 0.82 -15.39 -8.31
CA ILE A 173 2.20 -14.97 -8.55
C ILE A 173 2.47 -13.69 -7.78
N ASP A 174 3.32 -13.78 -6.76
CA ASP A 174 3.79 -12.59 -6.03
C ASP A 174 4.89 -11.90 -6.83
N THR A 175 4.69 -10.63 -7.14
CA THR A 175 5.70 -9.81 -7.80
C THR A 175 6.55 -9.07 -6.78
N PRO A 176 7.81 -8.73 -7.09
CA PRO A 176 8.60 -7.86 -6.23
C PRO A 176 7.89 -6.55 -5.94
N GLY A 177 8.06 -6.04 -4.73
CA GLY A 177 7.52 -4.72 -4.36
C GLY A 177 8.24 -3.61 -5.12
N ILE A 178 7.47 -2.69 -5.69
CA ILE A 178 7.98 -1.57 -6.47
C ILE A 178 8.44 -0.47 -5.53
N ILE A 179 9.65 0.02 -5.72
CA ILE A 179 10.16 1.18 -4.98
C ILE A 179 9.73 2.44 -5.73
N HIS A 180 8.82 3.18 -5.14
CA HIS A 180 8.40 4.46 -5.69
C HIS A 180 9.30 5.57 -5.12
N ARG A 181 10.09 6.23 -5.97
CA ARG A 181 11.06 7.27 -5.54
C ARG A 181 10.41 8.44 -4.77
N HIS A 182 9.12 8.65 -4.95
CA HIS A 182 8.37 9.70 -4.26
C HIS A 182 7.80 9.26 -2.90
N GLN A 183 7.94 7.98 -2.53
CA GLN A 183 7.54 7.54 -1.20
C GLN A 183 8.52 8.04 -0.14
N MET A 184 7.98 8.61 0.93
CA MET A 184 8.75 9.02 2.10
C MET A 184 9.57 7.86 2.69
N ALA A 185 9.09 6.63 2.56
CA ALA A 185 9.76 5.41 2.97
C ALA A 185 11.15 5.22 2.33
N HIS A 186 11.38 5.81 1.15
CA HIS A 186 12.67 5.73 0.46
C HIS A 186 13.75 6.62 1.13
N TYR A 187 13.33 7.69 1.78
CA TYR A 187 14.22 8.69 2.40
C TYR A 187 14.38 8.53 3.91
N LEU A 188 13.53 7.72 4.54
CA LEU A 188 13.53 7.53 5.98
C LEU A 188 14.22 6.22 6.39
N GLY A 189 15.01 6.29 7.46
CA GLY A 189 15.51 5.10 8.12
C GLY A 189 14.37 4.23 8.70
N LYS A 190 14.63 2.94 8.93
CA LYS A 190 13.63 1.99 9.47
C LYS A 190 12.96 2.48 10.77
N LYS A 191 13.66 3.22 11.62
CA LYS A 191 13.12 3.78 12.87
C LYS A 191 12.13 4.91 12.60
N ASP A 192 12.50 5.83 11.71
CA ASP A 192 11.68 7.00 11.40
C ASP A 192 10.44 6.59 10.59
N LEU A 193 10.59 5.62 9.70
CA LEU A 193 9.46 5.04 8.97
C LEU A 193 8.41 4.42 9.92
N LYS A 194 8.84 3.78 11.01
CA LYS A 194 7.90 3.26 12.03
C LYS A 194 7.16 4.36 12.79
N LEU A 195 7.75 5.54 12.94
CA LEU A 195 7.09 6.68 13.57
C LEU A 195 6.05 7.34 12.65
N THR A 196 6.29 7.31 11.34
CA THR A 196 5.42 7.94 10.35
C THR A 196 4.29 7.04 9.87
N ALA A 197 4.56 5.74 9.70
CA ALA A 197 3.58 4.75 9.26
C ALA A 197 2.73 4.27 10.45
N PRO A 198 1.41 4.48 10.44
CA PRO A 198 0.54 4.03 11.53
C PRO A 198 0.60 2.51 11.70
N GLN A 199 0.78 2.06 12.94
CA GLN A 199 0.76 0.63 13.30
C GLN A 199 -0.53 0.22 14.01
N LYS A 200 -1.32 1.19 14.47
CA LYS A 200 -2.57 1.05 15.20
C LYS A 200 -3.58 2.09 14.70
N GLU A 201 -4.84 1.92 15.08
CA GLU A 201 -5.90 2.87 14.78
C GLU A 201 -5.46 4.31 15.12
N ILE A 202 -5.54 5.20 14.14
CA ILE A 202 -5.18 6.61 14.26
C ILE A 202 -6.18 7.31 15.17
N LYS A 203 -5.67 8.02 16.17
CA LYS A 203 -6.46 8.92 17.01
C LYS A 203 -6.29 10.35 16.48
N PRO A 204 -7.36 10.97 15.97
CA PRO A 204 -7.27 12.35 15.48
C PRO A 204 -6.76 13.30 16.56
N LYS A 205 -5.78 14.15 16.22
CA LYS A 205 -5.24 15.18 17.12
C LYS A 205 -5.81 16.53 16.73
N VAL A 206 -6.53 17.17 17.64
CA VAL A 206 -7.20 18.46 17.38
C VAL A 206 -6.38 19.61 17.94
N TYR A 207 -6.12 20.61 17.11
CA TYR A 207 -5.39 21.82 17.47
C TYR A 207 -6.26 23.05 17.23
N GLN A 208 -6.41 23.87 18.27
CA GLN A 208 -6.97 25.21 18.12
C GLN A 208 -5.81 26.16 17.83
N LEU A 209 -5.77 26.70 16.62
CA LEU A 209 -4.69 27.60 16.20
C LEU A 209 -5.20 29.03 16.06
N ASN A 210 -4.36 29.97 16.49
CA ASN A 210 -4.48 31.38 16.18
C ASN A 210 -3.57 31.69 14.98
N GLU A 211 -3.83 32.83 14.35
CA GLU A 211 -2.94 33.40 13.34
C GLU A 211 -1.47 33.45 13.81
N GLY A 212 -0.54 33.18 12.92
CA GLY A 212 0.89 33.17 13.20
C GLY A 212 1.37 31.98 14.04
N GLN A 213 0.61 30.90 14.11
CA GLN A 213 1.04 29.65 14.74
C GLN A 213 1.44 28.58 13.72
N THR A 214 2.40 27.75 14.13
CA THR A 214 2.96 26.67 13.32
C THR A 214 2.82 25.34 14.04
N LEU A 215 2.53 24.28 13.30
CA LEU A 215 2.66 22.89 13.72
C LEU A 215 3.82 22.23 12.98
N PHE A 216 4.78 21.69 13.71
CA PHE A 216 5.82 20.79 13.18
C PHE A 216 5.37 19.35 13.37
N LEU A 217 5.38 18.58 12.28
CA LEU A 217 4.97 17.19 12.26
C LEU A 217 6.21 16.31 12.20
N GLY A 218 6.76 15.96 13.36
CA GLY A 218 7.91 15.06 13.50
C GLY A 218 9.19 15.49 12.79
N GLY A 219 9.39 16.77 12.53
CA GLY A 219 10.52 17.27 11.74
C GLY A 219 10.41 16.99 10.22
N LEU A 220 9.33 16.35 9.76
CA LEU A 220 9.14 15.94 8.36
C LEU A 220 8.30 16.92 7.56
N ALA A 221 7.36 17.58 8.21
CA ALA A 221 6.49 18.56 7.59
C ALA A 221 6.18 19.70 8.55
N ARG A 222 5.78 20.82 7.96
CA ARG A 222 5.40 22.03 8.67
C ARG A 222 4.08 22.54 8.13
N PHE A 223 3.17 22.91 9.04
CA PHE A 223 1.91 23.55 8.73
C PHE A 223 1.87 24.93 9.40
N ASP A 224 1.81 25.99 8.60
CA ASP A 224 1.75 27.37 9.05
C ASP A 224 0.32 27.92 8.90
N TYR A 225 -0.26 28.35 10.00
CA TYR A 225 -1.51 29.11 9.97
C TYR A 225 -1.19 30.60 9.88
N VAL A 226 -1.09 31.10 8.66
CA VAL A 226 -0.54 32.44 8.37
C VAL A 226 -1.49 33.55 8.81
N SER A 227 -2.79 33.44 8.44
CA SER A 227 -3.79 34.45 8.74
C SER A 227 -5.19 33.84 8.83
N GLY A 228 -6.06 34.46 9.62
CA GLY A 228 -7.46 34.09 9.79
C GLY A 228 -7.92 34.13 11.25
N GLU A 229 -9.21 33.93 11.48
CA GLU A 229 -9.77 33.80 12.82
C GLU A 229 -9.30 32.49 13.48
N LYS A 230 -9.43 32.39 14.81
CA LYS A 230 -9.09 31.16 15.54
C LYS A 230 -9.83 29.97 14.95
N GLY A 231 -9.05 29.01 14.43
CA GLY A 231 -9.55 27.84 13.71
C GLY A 231 -9.24 26.51 14.40
N SER A 232 -10.07 25.51 14.14
CA SER A 232 -9.87 24.12 14.59
C SER A 232 -9.27 23.31 13.46
N PHE A 233 -8.12 22.69 13.71
CA PHE A 233 -7.40 21.85 12.77
C PHE A 233 -7.28 20.42 13.30
N VAL A 234 -7.59 19.44 12.47
CA VAL A 234 -7.53 18.02 12.84
C VAL A 234 -6.43 17.35 12.06
N ALA A 235 -5.43 16.82 12.77
CA ALA A 235 -4.33 16.08 12.18
C ALA A 235 -4.59 14.57 12.27
N TYR A 236 -4.57 13.90 11.13
CA TYR A 236 -4.62 12.45 11.00
C TYR A 236 -3.22 11.93 10.63
N VAL A 237 -2.45 11.59 11.64
CA VAL A 237 -1.07 11.12 11.51
C VAL A 237 -0.87 9.92 12.42
N SER A 238 0.26 9.21 12.26
CA SER A 238 0.65 8.15 13.20
C SER A 238 0.58 8.66 14.65
N ASN A 239 0.05 7.84 15.56
CA ASN A 239 -0.05 8.21 16.98
C ASN A 239 1.31 8.49 17.60
N ASP A 240 2.36 7.84 17.08
CA ASP A 240 3.73 7.93 17.58
C ASP A 240 4.49 9.15 17.01
N LEU A 241 3.91 9.85 16.04
CA LEU A 241 4.49 11.07 15.48
C LEU A 241 4.25 12.25 16.42
N ASN A 242 5.33 12.87 16.87
CA ASN A 242 5.26 14.08 17.69
C ASN A 242 4.83 15.27 16.83
N ILE A 243 3.87 16.05 17.35
CA ILE A 243 3.49 17.34 16.78
C ILE A 243 3.82 18.44 17.79
N HIS A 244 4.67 19.36 17.37
CA HIS A 244 5.07 20.51 18.18
C HIS A 244 4.41 21.77 17.65
N ARG A 245 3.75 22.54 18.56
CA ARG A 245 3.12 23.82 18.24
C ARG A 245 3.99 24.96 18.73
N THR A 246 4.24 25.95 17.88
CA THR A 246 5.00 27.16 18.21
C THR A 246 4.43 28.38 17.50
N LYS A 247 4.99 29.55 17.79
CA LYS A 247 4.76 30.78 17.02
C LYS A 247 5.65 30.80 15.78
N MET A 248 5.14 31.32 14.68
CA MET A 248 5.85 31.39 13.40
C MET A 248 7.19 32.15 13.50
N GLN A 249 7.28 33.16 14.38
CA GLN A 249 8.53 33.93 14.60
C GLN A 249 9.59 33.22 15.48
N GLY A 250 9.22 32.13 16.18
CA GLY A 250 10.13 31.35 17.05
C GLY A 250 11.02 30.34 16.32
N ASP A 251 10.88 30.27 15.02
CA ASP A 251 11.25 29.13 14.18
C ASP A 251 12.74 28.99 13.82
N ARG A 252 13.57 29.99 14.12
CA ARG A 252 15.00 29.94 13.80
C ARG A 252 15.87 29.19 14.83
N LYS A 253 15.30 28.71 15.95
CA LYS A 253 16.05 28.10 17.06
C LYS A 253 15.72 26.65 17.40
N SER A 254 14.77 26.00 16.74
CA SER A 254 14.28 24.67 17.16
C SER A 254 14.36 23.58 16.08
N VAL A 255 15.26 23.69 15.13
CA VAL A 255 15.61 22.57 14.25
C VAL A 255 16.99 22.08 14.65
N VAL A 256 17.05 21.27 15.69
CA VAL A 256 18.15 20.33 15.99
C VAL A 256 17.49 19.04 16.46
#